data_73232f1456226a955d73d9de70826800
#
_entry.id   73232f1456226a955d73d9de70826800
#
_cell.length_a   1.000
_cell.length_b   1.000
_cell.length_c   1.000
_cell.angle_alpha   90.00
_cell.angle_beta   90.00
_cell.angle_gamma   90.00
#
_symmetry.space_group_name_H-M   'P 1'
#
loop_
_entity.id
_entity.type
_entity.pdbx_description
1 polymer ?
#
loop_
_entity_poly.entity_id
_entity_poly.type
_entity_poly.pdbx_seq_one_letter_code
_entity_poly.pdbx_strand_id
1 'polypeptide(L)'
;MAKISQLDHEFASYAATEAGRLLLEIRAGKHNLDSSNLDLGTYGDVQSHELLVQLISDQFPDDMILSEEANEDPRRISKDRVWIIDPLDGTREYCIKGRSDWAVHVALSNFGIPEVGAVALPNFGKTYSTLNPPQTPLSTGAIKIVYSRTRTVPVAEFLSKEMNGELLRMGSAGAKSMAVINGTADIYVHAGGQYEWDSCAPVAVALASGIHASRLDGTPLRYNQKDLHVPDLLICRKELVDPVLTLLR
;
A
#
# COMPACT_ATOMS: atom_id res chain seq x y z
N MET A 1 -23.14 13.90 3.39
CA MET A 1 -22.07 12.91 3.18
C MET A 1 -21.00 13.54 2.32
N ALA A 2 -19.77 13.58 2.78
CA ALA A 2 -18.64 14.05 1.97
C ALA A 2 -18.50 13.12 0.75
N LYS A 3 -18.73 13.66 -0.45
CA LYS A 3 -18.75 12.86 -1.68
C LYS A 3 -17.33 12.78 -2.25
N ILE A 4 -16.87 11.58 -2.54
CA ILE A 4 -15.64 11.37 -3.32
C ILE A 4 -15.84 11.96 -4.72
N SER A 5 -14.87 12.69 -5.20
CA SER A 5 -14.84 13.35 -6.49
C SER A 5 -13.69 12.81 -7.36
N GLN A 6 -13.74 13.09 -8.63
CA GLN A 6 -12.63 12.77 -9.54
C GLN A 6 -11.32 13.46 -9.11
N LEU A 7 -11.41 14.68 -8.55
CA LEU A 7 -10.26 15.41 -8.04
C LEU A 7 -9.51 14.63 -6.95
N ASP A 8 -10.21 13.92 -6.07
CA ASP A 8 -9.58 13.11 -5.02
C ASP A 8 -8.70 12.00 -5.63
N HIS A 9 -9.20 11.33 -6.68
CA HIS A 9 -8.45 10.28 -7.38
C HIS A 9 -7.25 10.85 -8.17
N GLU A 10 -7.44 11.98 -8.85
CA GLU A 10 -6.37 12.68 -9.58
C GLU A 10 -5.28 13.14 -8.64
N PHE A 11 -5.67 13.71 -7.50
CA PHE A 11 -4.74 14.18 -6.48
C PHE A 11 -3.94 13.04 -5.87
N ALA A 12 -4.58 11.94 -5.46
CA ALA A 12 -3.87 10.79 -4.87
C ALA A 12 -2.80 10.25 -5.84
N SER A 13 -3.16 10.11 -7.12
CA SER A 13 -2.22 9.66 -8.15
C SER A 13 -1.06 10.62 -8.35
N TYR A 14 -1.34 11.93 -8.39
CA TYR A 14 -0.33 12.98 -8.50
C TYR A 14 0.60 12.98 -7.29
N ALA A 15 0.06 13.04 -6.08
CA ALA A 15 0.84 13.14 -4.85
C ALA A 15 1.78 11.93 -4.65
N ALA A 16 1.27 10.69 -4.85
CA ALA A 16 2.10 9.49 -4.78
C ALA A 16 3.21 9.48 -5.83
N THR A 17 2.95 9.98 -7.04
CA THR A 17 3.94 10.07 -8.11
C THR A 17 5.04 11.07 -7.79
N GLU A 18 4.68 12.26 -7.29
CA GLU A 18 5.64 13.31 -6.94
C GLU A 18 6.53 12.90 -5.75
N ALA A 19 5.93 12.29 -4.71
CA ALA A 19 6.70 11.75 -3.60
C ALA A 19 7.67 10.64 -4.06
N GLY A 20 7.21 9.76 -4.95
CA GLY A 20 8.06 8.74 -5.56
C GLY A 20 9.22 9.33 -6.36
N ARG A 21 8.99 10.42 -7.11
CA ARG A 21 10.03 11.14 -7.86
C ARG A 21 11.07 11.75 -6.91
N LEU A 22 10.61 12.41 -5.83
CA LEU A 22 11.48 12.96 -4.79
C LEU A 22 12.39 11.88 -4.19
N LEU A 23 11.82 10.73 -3.82
CA LEU A 23 12.56 9.61 -3.25
C LEU A 23 13.63 9.05 -4.21
N LEU A 24 13.34 8.99 -5.52
CA LEU A 24 14.35 8.61 -6.51
C LEU A 24 15.49 9.63 -6.60
N GLU A 25 15.20 10.90 -6.52
CA GLU A 25 16.22 11.97 -6.52
C GLU A 25 17.10 11.92 -5.28
N ILE A 26 16.50 11.71 -4.09
CA ILE A 26 17.22 11.51 -2.84
C ILE A 26 18.14 10.29 -2.94
N ARG A 27 17.61 9.16 -3.40
CA ARG A 27 18.37 7.91 -3.55
C ARG A 27 19.51 8.02 -4.56
N ALA A 28 19.37 8.89 -5.56
CA ALA A 28 20.41 9.20 -6.54
C ALA A 28 21.46 10.20 -6.05
N GLY A 29 21.37 10.66 -4.79
CA GLY A 29 22.32 11.62 -4.19
C GLY A 29 22.15 13.05 -4.70
N LYS A 30 20.99 13.42 -5.23
CA LYS A 30 20.72 14.80 -5.69
C LYS A 30 20.34 15.76 -4.56
N HIS A 31 20.16 15.24 -3.36
CA HIS A 31 19.85 16.00 -2.15
C HIS A 31 21.01 15.92 -1.17
N ASN A 32 21.23 17.00 -0.40
CA ASN A 32 22.35 17.08 0.53
C ASN A 32 22.03 16.34 1.85
N LEU A 33 22.15 15.02 1.83
CA LEU A 33 21.93 14.15 2.98
C LEU A 33 22.90 14.43 4.12
N ASP A 34 24.15 14.77 3.81
CA ASP A 34 25.23 15.00 4.81
C ASP A 34 24.92 16.13 5.79
N SER A 35 24.05 17.08 5.41
CA SER A 35 23.64 18.18 6.28
C SER A 35 22.55 17.81 7.30
N SER A 36 21.88 16.66 7.16
CA SER A 36 20.73 16.28 7.97
C SER A 36 21.06 15.44 9.20
N ASN A 37 22.23 14.79 9.24
CA ASN A 37 22.62 13.77 10.23
C ASN A 37 21.67 12.55 10.28
N LEU A 38 20.86 12.33 9.23
CA LEU A 38 19.93 11.20 9.09
C LEU A 38 20.52 10.15 8.14
N ASP A 39 20.17 8.88 8.33
CA ASP A 39 20.43 7.87 7.31
C ASP A 39 19.50 8.05 6.10
N LEU A 40 19.81 7.37 4.99
CA LEU A 40 19.08 7.50 3.72
C LEU A 40 17.59 7.16 3.86
N GLY A 41 17.26 6.14 4.64
CA GLY A 41 15.87 5.72 4.85
C GLY A 41 15.08 6.79 5.59
N THR A 42 15.54 7.13 6.79
CA THR A 42 14.91 8.16 7.63
C THR A 42 14.80 9.51 6.91
N TYR A 43 15.82 9.89 6.14
CA TYR A 43 15.76 11.13 5.35
C TYR A 43 14.71 11.05 4.25
N GLY A 44 14.61 9.91 3.56
CA GLY A 44 13.57 9.67 2.56
C GLY A 44 12.17 9.73 3.14
N ASP A 45 11.94 9.04 4.27
CA ASP A 45 10.66 9.04 4.99
C ASP A 45 10.23 10.46 5.35
N VAL A 46 11.11 11.23 6.01
CA VAL A 46 10.82 12.61 6.44
C VAL A 46 10.51 13.52 5.25
N GLN A 47 11.34 13.50 4.20
CA GLN A 47 11.15 14.40 3.05
C GLN A 47 9.90 14.04 2.24
N SER A 48 9.60 12.77 2.09
CA SER A 48 8.37 12.30 1.44
C SER A 48 7.13 12.66 2.27
N HIS A 49 7.21 12.49 3.59
CA HIS A 49 6.15 12.88 4.52
C HIS A 49 5.84 14.38 4.44
N GLU A 50 6.85 15.23 4.55
CA GLU A 50 6.70 16.69 4.50
C GLU A 50 6.02 17.13 3.18
N LEU A 51 6.46 16.57 2.05
CA LEU A 51 5.86 16.83 0.73
C LEU A 51 4.38 16.41 0.69
N LEU A 52 4.06 15.18 1.11
CA LEU A 52 2.69 14.68 1.07
C LEU A 52 1.76 15.47 1.98
N VAL A 53 2.19 15.79 3.21
CA VAL A 53 1.40 16.60 4.15
C VAL A 53 1.15 17.99 3.58
N GLN A 54 2.16 18.63 3.01
CA GLN A 54 2.01 19.96 2.39
C GLN A 54 0.99 19.91 1.25
N LEU A 55 1.14 18.96 0.31
CA LEU A 55 0.24 18.82 -0.84
C LEU A 55 -1.21 18.58 -0.40
N ILE A 56 -1.43 17.69 0.59
CA ILE A 56 -2.77 17.39 1.09
C ILE A 56 -3.37 18.60 1.78
N SER A 57 -2.62 19.28 2.66
CA SER A 57 -3.10 20.42 3.42
C SER A 57 -3.45 21.62 2.53
N ASP A 58 -2.69 21.83 1.45
CA ASP A 58 -2.97 22.90 0.48
C ASP A 58 -4.24 22.64 -0.32
N GLN A 59 -4.48 21.37 -0.71
CA GLN A 59 -5.61 21.01 -1.55
C GLN A 59 -6.89 20.71 -0.76
N PHE A 60 -6.74 20.12 0.44
CA PHE A 60 -7.85 19.65 1.29
C PHE A 60 -7.66 20.10 2.74
N PRO A 61 -7.73 21.41 3.04
CA PRO A 61 -7.40 21.96 4.36
C PRO A 61 -8.33 21.51 5.50
N ASP A 62 -9.50 20.99 5.18
CA ASP A 62 -10.48 20.50 6.16
C ASP A 62 -10.37 19.00 6.44
N ASP A 63 -9.60 18.27 5.62
CA ASP A 63 -9.40 16.82 5.80
C ASP A 63 -8.31 16.55 6.85
N MET A 64 -8.41 15.41 7.51
CA MET A 64 -7.36 14.95 8.44
C MET A 64 -6.37 14.03 7.72
N ILE A 65 -5.16 13.96 8.27
CA ILE A 65 -4.08 13.10 7.77
C ILE A 65 -3.67 12.12 8.86
N LEU A 66 -3.57 10.85 8.48
CA LEU A 66 -2.91 9.78 9.24
C LEU A 66 -1.68 9.35 8.46
N SER A 67 -0.51 9.45 9.07
CA SER A 67 0.78 9.10 8.45
C SER A 67 1.60 8.21 9.37
N GLU A 68 2.40 7.31 8.81
CA GLU A 68 3.39 6.53 9.56
C GLU A 68 4.37 7.44 10.32
N GLU A 69 4.78 8.56 9.71
CA GLU A 69 5.83 9.45 10.22
C GLU A 69 5.30 10.56 11.15
N ALA A 70 4.04 10.56 11.51
CA ALA A 70 3.44 11.59 12.36
C ALA A 70 2.82 11.01 13.63
N ASN A 71 2.80 11.85 14.68
CA ASN A 71 1.97 11.54 15.83
C ASN A 71 0.50 11.54 15.46
N GLU A 72 -0.22 10.53 15.91
CA GLU A 72 -1.65 10.41 15.68
C GLU A 72 -2.43 11.58 16.28
N ASP A 73 -3.32 12.19 15.49
CA ASP A 73 -4.33 13.12 15.98
C ASP A 73 -5.66 12.37 16.20
N PRO A 74 -6.09 12.17 17.45
CA PRO A 74 -7.30 11.39 17.74
C PRO A 74 -8.58 12.03 17.20
N ARG A 75 -8.58 13.32 16.83
CA ARG A 75 -9.73 13.99 16.21
C ARG A 75 -10.13 13.37 14.87
N ARG A 76 -9.19 12.68 14.18
CA ARG A 76 -9.46 11.98 12.91
C ARG A 76 -10.60 10.95 13.03
N ILE A 77 -10.78 10.31 14.21
CA ILE A 77 -11.80 9.28 14.43
C ILE A 77 -13.21 9.80 14.18
N SER A 78 -13.44 11.09 14.42
CA SER A 78 -14.74 11.73 14.19
C SER A 78 -14.93 12.30 12.79
N LYS A 79 -13.95 12.14 11.91
CA LYS A 79 -13.99 12.67 10.56
C LYS A 79 -14.38 11.62 9.53
N ASP A 80 -15.23 12.04 8.59
CA ASP A 80 -15.66 11.21 7.49
C ASP A 80 -14.52 10.93 6.50
N ARG A 81 -13.69 11.96 6.24
CA ARG A 81 -12.58 11.96 5.29
C ARG A 81 -11.26 12.02 6.01
N VAL A 82 -10.41 11.02 5.78
CA VAL A 82 -9.05 10.96 6.34
C VAL A 82 -8.09 10.44 5.28
N TRP A 83 -7.10 11.24 4.95
CA TRP A 83 -5.98 10.82 4.12
C TRP A 83 -5.06 9.92 4.94
N ILE A 84 -4.78 8.72 4.44
CA ILE A 84 -3.90 7.73 5.08
C ILE A 84 -2.72 7.52 4.15
N ILE A 85 -1.52 7.88 4.63
CA ILE A 85 -0.30 7.88 3.82
C ILE A 85 0.80 7.05 4.45
N ASP A 86 1.53 6.34 3.59
CA ASP A 86 2.83 5.74 3.88
C ASP A 86 3.85 6.41 2.96
N PRO A 87 4.69 7.31 3.50
CA PRO A 87 5.63 8.08 2.70
C PRO A 87 6.70 7.24 2.01
N LEU A 88 7.08 6.10 2.60
CA LEU A 88 8.07 5.19 2.05
C LEU A 88 7.87 3.74 2.55
N ASP A 89 6.86 3.05 2.03
CA ASP A 89 6.69 1.61 2.30
C ASP A 89 7.87 0.81 1.77
N GLY A 90 8.54 0.12 2.68
CA GLY A 90 9.73 -0.65 2.38
C GLY A 90 11.03 0.15 2.50
N THR A 91 11.17 0.95 3.56
CA THR A 91 12.37 1.74 3.88
C THR A 91 13.65 0.91 3.83
N ARG A 92 13.61 -0.36 4.28
CA ARG A 92 14.76 -1.28 4.19
C ARG A 92 15.16 -1.57 2.74
N GLU A 93 14.20 -1.85 1.88
CA GLU A 93 14.39 -2.10 0.46
C GLU A 93 14.89 -0.86 -0.26
N TYR A 94 14.38 0.30 0.13
CA TYR A 94 14.85 1.59 -0.38
C TYR A 94 16.33 1.83 -0.11
N CYS A 95 16.83 1.47 1.07
CA CYS A 95 18.25 1.62 1.44
C CYS A 95 19.17 0.61 0.73
N ILE A 96 18.65 -0.49 0.18
CA ILE A 96 19.47 -1.51 -0.48
C ILE A 96 19.63 -1.18 -1.96
N LYS A 97 20.86 -0.93 -2.39
CA LYS A 97 21.18 -0.64 -3.80
C LYS A 97 20.67 -1.75 -4.73
N GLY A 98 19.98 -1.35 -5.79
CA GLY A 98 19.44 -2.28 -6.81
C GLY A 98 18.08 -2.89 -6.46
N ARG A 99 17.55 -2.72 -5.25
CA ARG A 99 16.19 -3.15 -4.95
C ARG A 99 15.15 -2.15 -5.48
N SER A 100 14.04 -2.69 -5.91
CA SER A 100 12.94 -1.95 -6.54
C SER A 100 11.58 -2.15 -5.86
N ASP A 101 11.52 -3.02 -4.84
CA ASP A 101 10.30 -3.41 -4.14
C ASP A 101 10.06 -2.52 -2.91
N TRP A 102 9.89 -1.23 -3.17
CA TRP A 102 9.47 -0.19 -2.24
C TRP A 102 8.46 0.73 -2.94
N ALA A 103 7.62 1.41 -2.17
CA ALA A 103 6.48 2.14 -2.69
C ALA A 103 6.20 3.44 -1.92
N VAL A 104 5.28 4.27 -2.46
CA VAL A 104 4.62 5.36 -1.73
C VAL A 104 3.12 5.09 -1.76
N HIS A 105 2.45 5.25 -0.62
CA HIS A 105 1.01 5.07 -0.52
C HIS A 105 0.30 6.39 -0.22
N VAL A 106 -0.74 6.69 -0.99
CA VAL A 106 -1.66 7.81 -0.72
C VAL A 106 -3.08 7.30 -0.85
N ALA A 107 -3.85 7.33 0.22
CA ALA A 107 -5.23 6.89 0.22
C ALA A 107 -6.15 7.90 0.89
N LEU A 108 -7.43 7.90 0.50
CA LEU A 108 -8.50 8.59 1.21
C LEU A 108 -9.50 7.55 1.70
N SER A 109 -9.57 7.44 3.01
CA SER A 109 -10.63 6.70 3.70
C SER A 109 -11.85 7.62 3.84
N ASN A 110 -13.00 7.17 3.34
CA ASN A 110 -14.27 7.85 3.46
C ASN A 110 -15.23 6.97 4.28
N PHE A 111 -15.63 7.43 5.48
CA PHE A 111 -16.39 6.63 6.46
C PHE A 111 -15.76 5.26 6.76
N GLY A 112 -14.44 5.20 6.82
CA GLY A 112 -13.70 3.98 7.07
C GLY A 112 -13.59 3.02 5.87
N ILE A 113 -14.03 3.45 4.68
CA ILE A 113 -13.93 2.69 3.43
C ILE A 113 -12.76 3.26 2.60
N PRO A 114 -11.86 2.45 2.07
CA PRO A 114 -10.75 2.91 1.24
C PRO A 114 -11.25 3.15 -0.19
N GLU A 115 -11.81 4.34 -0.45
CA GLU A 115 -12.44 4.65 -1.74
C GLU A 115 -11.46 5.22 -2.76
N VAL A 116 -10.43 5.95 -2.31
CA VAL A 116 -9.38 6.50 -3.17
C VAL A 116 -8.04 5.89 -2.76
N GLY A 117 -7.22 5.54 -3.74
CA GLY A 117 -5.87 5.06 -3.47
C GLY A 117 -4.94 5.21 -4.66
N ALA A 118 -3.69 5.46 -4.33
CA ALA A 118 -2.58 5.43 -5.28
C ALA A 118 -1.36 4.76 -4.62
N VAL A 119 -0.72 3.87 -5.35
CA VAL A 119 0.52 3.20 -4.97
C VAL A 119 1.53 3.47 -6.07
N ALA A 120 2.51 4.32 -5.78
CA ALA A 120 3.63 4.53 -6.68
C ALA A 120 4.69 3.45 -6.46
N LEU A 121 5.20 2.89 -7.55
CA LEU A 121 6.39 2.04 -7.62
C LEU A 121 7.48 2.80 -8.39
N PRO A 122 8.24 3.69 -7.73
CA PRO A 122 9.05 4.69 -8.44
C PRO A 122 10.14 4.10 -9.31
N ASN A 123 10.76 2.99 -8.90
CA ASN A 123 11.79 2.32 -9.72
C ASN A 123 11.25 1.77 -11.05
N PHE A 124 9.94 1.58 -11.17
CA PHE A 124 9.29 1.15 -12.40
C PHE A 124 8.66 2.32 -13.16
N GLY A 125 8.78 3.55 -12.64
CA GLY A 125 8.15 4.73 -13.22
C GLY A 125 6.62 4.60 -13.30
N LYS A 126 5.98 3.88 -12.37
CA LYS A 126 4.57 3.51 -12.45
C LYS A 126 3.83 3.83 -11.16
N THR A 127 2.67 4.47 -11.31
CA THR A 127 1.70 4.67 -10.23
C THR A 127 0.41 3.93 -10.57
N TYR A 128 0.01 3.03 -9.70
CA TYR A 128 -1.27 2.33 -9.74
C TYR A 128 -2.27 3.12 -8.93
N SER A 129 -3.45 3.38 -9.46
CA SER A 129 -4.42 4.21 -8.76
C SER A 129 -5.87 3.86 -9.09
N THR A 130 -6.76 4.29 -8.22
CA THR A 130 -8.20 4.24 -8.44
C THR A 130 -8.69 5.23 -9.51
N LEU A 131 -7.84 6.17 -9.95
CA LEU A 131 -8.15 7.06 -11.07
C LEU A 131 -8.28 6.28 -12.39
N ASN A 132 -7.31 5.41 -12.65
CA ASN A 132 -7.28 4.55 -13.83
C ASN A 132 -6.92 3.13 -13.37
N PRO A 133 -7.91 2.39 -12.82
CA PRO A 133 -7.65 1.05 -12.28
C PRO A 133 -7.09 0.13 -13.36
N PRO A 134 -5.96 -0.53 -13.11
CA PRO A 134 -5.38 -1.44 -14.09
C PRO A 134 -6.25 -2.67 -14.28
N GLN A 135 -6.28 -3.19 -15.49
CA GLN A 135 -6.83 -4.53 -15.76
C GLN A 135 -5.77 -5.57 -15.41
N THR A 136 -6.15 -6.53 -14.55
CA THR A 136 -5.26 -7.62 -14.19
C THR A 136 -5.19 -8.65 -15.32
N PRO A 137 -3.99 -8.98 -15.81
CA PRO A 137 -3.83 -10.03 -16.83
C PRO A 137 -4.35 -11.38 -16.32
N LEU A 138 -4.77 -12.25 -17.23
CA LEU A 138 -5.14 -13.63 -16.87
C LEU A 138 -3.93 -14.36 -16.26
N SER A 139 -4.18 -15.18 -15.23
CA SER A 139 -3.13 -16.05 -14.67
C SER A 139 -2.80 -17.17 -15.65
N THR A 140 -1.52 -17.45 -15.78
CA THR A 140 -1.01 -18.56 -16.60
C THR A 140 0.04 -19.33 -15.82
N GLY A 141 -0.13 -20.64 -15.70
CA GLY A 141 0.81 -21.53 -15.02
C GLY A 141 0.46 -21.81 -13.57
N ALA A 142 1.47 -22.08 -12.74
CA ALA A 142 1.29 -22.34 -11.31
C ALA A 142 0.85 -21.10 -10.55
N ILE A 143 0.03 -21.30 -9.51
CA ILE A 143 -0.40 -20.21 -8.60
C ILE A 143 0.83 -19.64 -7.89
N LYS A 144 0.98 -18.32 -7.89
CA LYS A 144 2.08 -17.64 -7.23
C LYS A 144 1.59 -16.86 -6.03
N ILE A 145 2.15 -17.16 -4.87
CA ILE A 145 1.81 -16.56 -3.59
C ILE A 145 2.94 -15.65 -3.14
N VAL A 146 2.69 -14.34 -3.16
CA VAL A 146 3.68 -13.36 -2.70
C VAL A 146 3.51 -13.07 -1.20
N TYR A 147 4.63 -13.01 -0.49
CA TYR A 147 4.66 -12.79 0.95
C TYR A 147 5.92 -12.01 1.38
N SER A 148 5.99 -11.66 2.67
CA SER A 148 7.09 -10.85 3.19
C SER A 148 8.45 -11.55 3.03
N ARG A 149 9.42 -10.79 2.52
CA ARG A 149 10.82 -11.25 2.40
C ARG A 149 11.50 -11.42 3.75
N THR A 150 11.14 -10.61 4.72
CA THR A 150 11.85 -10.49 6.01
C THR A 150 11.12 -11.15 7.17
N ARG A 151 9.87 -11.59 6.98
CA ARG A 151 9.06 -12.24 8.01
C ARG A 151 8.67 -13.64 7.57
N THR A 152 8.60 -14.56 8.52
CA THR A 152 7.94 -15.85 8.30
C THR A 152 6.44 -15.63 8.27
N VAL A 153 5.77 -16.17 7.27
CA VAL A 153 4.30 -16.07 7.10
C VAL A 153 3.75 -17.49 6.93
N PRO A 154 3.46 -18.21 8.04
CA PRO A 154 3.02 -19.61 7.98
C PRO A 154 1.81 -19.85 7.09
N VAL A 155 0.88 -18.86 7.01
CA VAL A 155 -0.28 -18.95 6.13
C VAL A 155 0.12 -18.99 4.65
N ALA A 156 1.19 -18.31 4.24
CA ALA A 156 1.66 -18.38 2.86
C ALA A 156 2.25 -19.76 2.52
N GLU A 157 3.00 -20.35 3.44
CA GLU A 157 3.57 -21.70 3.31
C GLU A 157 2.45 -22.75 3.25
N PHE A 158 1.45 -22.62 4.13
CA PHE A 158 0.27 -23.48 4.14
C PHE A 158 -0.49 -23.42 2.79
N LEU A 159 -0.85 -22.23 2.33
CA LEU A 159 -1.55 -22.06 1.04
C LEU A 159 -0.71 -22.57 -0.14
N SER A 160 0.60 -22.34 -0.13
CA SER A 160 1.49 -22.86 -1.18
C SER A 160 1.43 -24.38 -1.27
N LYS A 161 1.45 -25.07 -0.13
CA LYS A 161 1.36 -26.52 -0.05
C LYS A 161 0.00 -27.03 -0.54
N GLU A 162 -1.09 -26.50 -0.01
CA GLU A 162 -2.46 -26.98 -0.31
C GLU A 162 -2.90 -26.68 -1.75
N MET A 163 -2.40 -25.57 -2.33
CA MET A 163 -2.75 -25.15 -3.69
C MET A 163 -1.69 -25.55 -4.72
N ASN A 164 -0.66 -26.27 -4.34
CA ASN A 164 0.51 -26.58 -5.19
C ASN A 164 1.08 -25.33 -5.87
N GLY A 165 1.21 -24.25 -5.08
CA GLY A 165 1.62 -22.94 -5.54
C GLY A 165 3.11 -22.63 -5.29
N GLU A 166 3.64 -21.66 -6.01
CA GLU A 166 5.01 -21.15 -5.87
C GLU A 166 5.03 -19.97 -4.88
N LEU A 167 6.07 -19.92 -4.05
CA LEU A 167 6.29 -18.84 -3.09
C LEU A 167 7.21 -17.76 -3.65
N LEU A 168 6.76 -16.50 -3.63
CA LEU A 168 7.53 -15.33 -4.03
C LEU A 168 7.80 -14.43 -2.82
N ARG A 169 9.08 -14.12 -2.56
CA ARG A 169 9.47 -13.20 -1.49
C ARG A 169 9.68 -11.78 -2.02
N MET A 170 8.99 -10.81 -1.41
CA MET A 170 9.07 -9.41 -1.81
C MET A 170 9.00 -8.50 -0.57
N GLY A 171 9.67 -7.35 -0.61
CA GLY A 171 9.52 -6.25 0.35
C GLY A 171 8.22 -5.48 0.13
N SER A 172 8.01 -4.38 0.86
CA SER A 172 6.89 -3.45 0.67
C SER A 172 5.50 -4.12 0.60
N ALA A 173 4.52 -3.64 1.31
CA ALA A 173 3.15 -4.11 1.21
C ALA A 173 2.51 -3.67 -0.12
N GLY A 174 2.81 -2.45 -0.55
CA GLY A 174 2.38 -1.94 -1.86
C GLY A 174 2.95 -2.73 -3.01
N ALA A 175 4.25 -3.01 -3.01
CA ALA A 175 4.87 -3.78 -4.08
C ALA A 175 4.25 -5.19 -4.20
N LYS A 176 3.98 -5.87 -3.07
CA LYS A 176 3.31 -7.18 -3.06
C LYS A 176 1.88 -7.12 -3.59
N SER A 177 1.13 -6.10 -3.18
CA SER A 177 -0.25 -5.88 -3.65
C SER A 177 -0.28 -5.59 -5.16
N MET A 178 0.62 -4.73 -5.63
CA MET A 178 0.72 -4.41 -7.06
C MET A 178 1.23 -5.61 -7.89
N ALA A 179 1.98 -6.53 -7.28
CA ALA A 179 2.38 -7.78 -7.94
C ALA A 179 1.16 -8.67 -8.26
N VAL A 180 0.13 -8.70 -7.40
CA VAL A 180 -1.14 -9.40 -7.70
C VAL A 180 -1.88 -8.67 -8.82
N ILE A 181 -1.99 -7.36 -8.74
CA ILE A 181 -2.74 -6.54 -9.70
C ILE A 181 -2.10 -6.61 -11.10
N ASN A 182 -0.78 -6.64 -11.21
CA ASN A 182 -0.10 -6.69 -12.50
C ASN A 182 0.11 -8.11 -13.05
N GLY A 183 -0.35 -9.15 -12.31
CA GLY A 183 -0.25 -10.55 -12.73
C GLY A 183 1.11 -11.22 -12.48
N THR A 184 2.02 -10.57 -11.75
CA THR A 184 3.29 -11.19 -11.32
C THR A 184 3.04 -12.25 -10.24
N ALA A 185 2.01 -12.07 -9.40
CA ALA A 185 1.53 -13.00 -8.41
C ALA A 185 0.01 -13.17 -8.52
N ASP A 186 -0.56 -14.16 -7.83
CA ASP A 186 -1.98 -14.45 -7.82
C ASP A 186 -2.61 -14.20 -6.45
N ILE A 187 -1.83 -14.36 -5.38
CA ILE A 187 -2.25 -14.21 -3.98
C ILE A 187 -1.18 -13.45 -3.22
N TYR A 188 -1.57 -12.45 -2.45
CA TYR A 188 -0.80 -11.84 -1.39
C TYR A 188 -1.49 -12.09 -0.05
N VAL A 189 -0.78 -12.70 0.89
CA VAL A 189 -1.25 -12.90 2.25
C VAL A 189 -0.27 -12.28 3.25
N HIS A 190 -0.85 -11.69 4.28
CA HIS A 190 -0.12 -11.15 5.42
C HIS A 190 -0.83 -11.52 6.71
N ALA A 191 -0.05 -11.82 7.77
CA ALA A 191 -0.57 -12.10 9.10
C ALA A 191 0.31 -11.43 10.15
N GLY A 192 -0.24 -10.42 10.81
CA GLY A 192 0.35 -9.67 11.92
C GLY A 192 1.37 -8.59 11.55
N GLY A 193 1.30 -7.49 12.27
CA GLY A 193 2.28 -6.41 12.24
C GLY A 193 2.23 -5.51 11.00
N GLN A 194 1.06 -5.27 10.45
CA GLN A 194 0.77 -4.13 9.55
C GLN A 194 -0.05 -3.08 10.27
N TYR A 195 0.07 -1.86 9.76
CA TYR A 195 -0.75 -0.72 10.15
C TYR A 195 -1.66 -0.30 8.99
N GLU A 196 -2.57 0.63 9.26
CA GLU A 196 -3.53 1.09 8.23
C GLU A 196 -2.85 1.66 6.98
N TRP A 197 -1.75 2.39 7.13
CA TRP A 197 -1.01 2.98 6.02
C TRP A 197 -0.31 1.96 5.11
N ASP A 198 0.07 0.78 5.63
CA ASP A 198 0.62 -0.32 4.82
C ASP A 198 -0.38 -0.84 3.77
N SER A 199 -1.69 -0.74 4.04
CA SER A 199 -2.69 -1.46 3.24
C SER A 199 -3.83 -0.61 2.67
N CYS A 200 -4.10 0.60 3.18
CA CYS A 200 -5.25 1.39 2.75
C CYS A 200 -5.23 1.70 1.24
N ALA A 201 -4.13 2.26 0.73
CA ALA A 201 -3.97 2.53 -0.70
C ALA A 201 -3.92 1.24 -1.54
N PRO A 202 -3.11 0.21 -1.17
CA PRO A 202 -3.11 -1.06 -1.87
C PRO A 202 -4.48 -1.72 -1.99
N VAL A 203 -5.29 -1.70 -0.93
CA VAL A 203 -6.65 -2.27 -0.92
C VAL A 203 -7.60 -1.48 -1.80
N ALA A 204 -7.58 -0.13 -1.73
CA ALA A 204 -8.38 0.71 -2.61
C ALA A 204 -8.11 0.40 -4.10
N VAL A 205 -6.82 0.34 -4.48
CA VAL A 205 -6.43 0.03 -5.87
C VAL A 205 -6.82 -1.39 -6.25
N ALA A 206 -6.65 -2.39 -5.38
CA ALA A 206 -7.03 -3.77 -5.65
C ALA A 206 -8.53 -3.90 -5.92
N LEU A 207 -9.37 -3.34 -5.05
CA LEU A 207 -10.83 -3.38 -5.20
C LEU A 207 -11.28 -2.67 -6.49
N ALA A 208 -10.73 -1.49 -6.79
CA ALA A 208 -11.03 -0.77 -8.02
C ALA A 208 -10.59 -1.54 -9.29
N SER A 209 -9.53 -2.35 -9.20
CA SER A 209 -9.03 -3.20 -10.29
C SER A 209 -9.79 -4.53 -10.43
N GLY A 210 -10.82 -4.74 -9.60
CA GLY A 210 -11.59 -5.98 -9.61
C GLY A 210 -10.90 -7.16 -8.93
N ILE A 211 -9.84 -6.93 -8.19
CA ILE A 211 -9.16 -7.91 -7.33
C ILE A 211 -9.87 -7.96 -5.97
N HIS A 212 -9.90 -9.12 -5.35
CA HIS A 212 -10.45 -9.28 -4.00
C HIS A 212 -9.46 -8.78 -2.95
N ALA A 213 -9.98 -8.06 -1.94
CA ALA A 213 -9.24 -7.67 -0.75
C ALA A 213 -10.12 -7.80 0.50
N SER A 214 -9.63 -8.53 1.51
CA SER A 214 -10.33 -8.77 2.78
C SER A 214 -9.35 -9.11 3.90
N ARG A 215 -9.88 -9.31 5.10
CA ARG A 215 -9.23 -10.08 6.17
C ARG A 215 -9.12 -11.56 5.76
N LEU A 216 -8.31 -12.33 6.47
CA LEU A 216 -8.16 -13.77 6.21
C LEU A 216 -9.45 -14.57 6.50
N ASP A 217 -10.36 -14.04 7.30
CA ASP A 217 -11.69 -14.60 7.56
C ASP A 217 -12.75 -14.21 6.50
N GLY A 218 -12.36 -13.40 5.52
CA GLY A 218 -13.23 -12.89 4.46
C GLY A 218 -13.97 -11.60 4.81
N THR A 219 -13.83 -11.06 6.02
CA THR A 219 -14.48 -9.81 6.40
C THR A 219 -13.82 -8.59 5.73
N PRO A 220 -14.60 -7.54 5.42
CA PRO A 220 -14.05 -6.33 4.81
C PRO A 220 -13.05 -5.62 5.72
N LEU A 221 -12.01 -5.06 5.12
CA LEU A 221 -11.08 -4.16 5.80
C LEU A 221 -11.74 -2.81 6.08
N ARG A 222 -11.41 -2.23 7.24
CA ARG A 222 -11.87 -0.91 7.68
C ARG A 222 -10.68 -0.08 8.12
N TYR A 223 -10.74 1.20 7.82
CA TYR A 223 -9.67 2.16 8.04
C TYR A 223 -10.15 3.33 8.90
N ASN A 224 -9.24 4.20 9.31
CA ASN A 224 -9.49 5.25 10.28
C ASN A 224 -10.03 4.70 11.61
N GLN A 225 -9.51 3.56 12.06
CA GLN A 225 -9.92 2.93 13.30
C GLN A 225 -9.11 3.47 14.48
N LYS A 226 -9.63 3.28 15.70
CA LYS A 226 -8.91 3.64 16.94
C LYS A 226 -7.66 2.80 17.13
N ASP A 227 -7.73 1.51 16.81
CA ASP A 227 -6.56 0.64 16.72
C ASP A 227 -6.08 0.65 15.28
N LEU A 228 -4.88 1.15 15.06
CA LEU A 228 -4.27 1.28 13.75
C LEU A 228 -3.74 -0.04 13.17
N HIS A 229 -3.70 -1.11 13.99
CA HIS A 229 -3.19 -2.39 13.54
C HIS A 229 -4.18 -3.08 12.59
N VAL A 230 -3.66 -3.52 11.46
CA VAL A 230 -4.34 -4.43 10.54
C VAL A 230 -3.79 -5.84 10.81
N PRO A 231 -4.55 -6.69 11.52
CA PRO A 231 -4.00 -7.95 12.01
C PRO A 231 -3.69 -8.97 10.92
N ASP A 232 -4.37 -8.88 9.78
CA ASP A 232 -4.12 -9.76 8.63
C ASP A 232 -4.73 -9.16 7.34
N LEU A 233 -4.28 -9.68 6.18
CA LEU A 233 -4.69 -9.23 4.87
C LEU A 233 -4.62 -10.37 3.87
N LEU A 234 -5.65 -10.46 3.02
CA LEU A 234 -5.72 -11.25 1.81
C LEU A 234 -5.99 -10.33 0.63
N ILE A 235 -5.12 -10.33 -0.37
CA ILE A 235 -5.39 -9.76 -1.70
C ILE A 235 -5.18 -10.89 -2.71
N CYS A 236 -6.21 -11.23 -3.47
CA CYS A 236 -6.11 -12.31 -4.44
C CYS A 236 -7.04 -12.11 -5.64
N ARG A 237 -6.77 -12.84 -6.70
CA ARG A 237 -7.66 -12.91 -7.86
C ARG A 237 -9.04 -13.39 -7.47
N LYS A 238 -10.08 -12.89 -8.14
CA LYS A 238 -11.48 -13.24 -7.81
C LYS A 238 -11.77 -14.73 -7.85
N GLU A 239 -11.22 -15.43 -8.82
CA GLU A 239 -11.39 -16.88 -9.01
C GLU A 239 -10.72 -17.71 -7.89
N LEU A 240 -9.82 -17.12 -7.12
CA LEU A 240 -9.13 -17.79 -6.02
C LEU A 240 -9.75 -17.51 -4.64
N VAL A 241 -10.76 -16.64 -4.55
CA VAL A 241 -11.36 -16.22 -3.27
C VAL A 241 -11.93 -17.42 -2.51
N ASP A 242 -12.87 -18.14 -3.13
CA ASP A 242 -13.53 -19.27 -2.50
C ASP A 242 -12.56 -20.41 -2.15
N PRO A 243 -11.64 -20.84 -3.04
CA PRO A 243 -10.61 -21.80 -2.69
C PRO A 243 -9.75 -21.37 -1.50
N VAL A 244 -9.25 -20.13 -1.50
CA VAL A 244 -8.38 -19.62 -0.41
C VAL A 244 -9.14 -19.52 0.91
N LEU A 245 -10.31 -18.89 0.93
CA LEU A 245 -11.09 -18.73 2.16
C LEU A 245 -11.59 -20.08 2.72
N THR A 246 -11.84 -21.08 1.88
CA THR A 246 -12.19 -22.43 2.33
C THR A 246 -11.02 -23.11 3.05
N LEU A 247 -9.79 -22.91 2.58
CA LEU A 247 -8.59 -23.45 3.21
C LEU A 247 -8.23 -22.74 4.53
N LEU A 248 -8.63 -21.47 4.69
CA LEU A 248 -8.31 -20.66 5.87
C LEU A 248 -9.33 -20.78 7.02
N ARG A 249 -10.46 -21.47 6.81
CA ARG A 249 -11.48 -21.77 7.83
C ARG A 249 -11.12 -23.00 8.62
#